data_d675fe053176536c8369601dc4aa4bfa
#
_entry.id   d675fe053176536c8369601dc4aa4bfa
#
_cell.length_a   1.000
_cell.length_b   1.000
_cell.length_c   1.000
_cell.angle_alpha   90.00
_cell.angle_beta   90.00
_cell.angle_gamma   90.00
#
_symmetry.space_group_name_H-M   'P 1'
#
loop_
_entity.id
_entity.type
_entity.pdbx_description
1 polymer ?
#
loop_
_entity_poly.entity_id
_entity_poly.type
_entity_poly.pdbx_seq_one_letter_code
_entity_poly.pdbx_strand_id
1 'polypeptide(L)'
;MQQFDLLGIGNSVVDVLYEVDEEFITNNKLEKDVMTIIDEEKAENFYSKLKQGIEVAGGSVANSTVGFASLSGKPAFIGKIKNDNLGKSFSKSLSNAGVFFKTEPIIDGPGTARSFIFVTPDAQRTMNTYIGACSLLSPKDMDEKIIKNSKITFLEGYVWEEDLAKESLVKAAEIARKAGNKVALTLSDPFCVKKHRLEFKELIKKNIDILFANEFEAKELCQTQDLEESAKEISNMIEIVAITRSEKGAKIYNAKEAVEIKAKVFNKVKDTTGAGDLFAAGFLYGLTKKFSILKSGNIASITAGEIISHFGARPKTNLAYLIQKELTE
;
A
#
# COMPACT_ATOMS: atom_id res chain seq x y z
N MET A 1 22.48 -15.74 2.10
CA MET A 1 22.34 -14.28 1.91
C MET A 1 20.90 -14.01 1.52
N GLN A 2 20.28 -13.00 2.10
CA GLN A 2 18.94 -12.59 1.72
C GLN A 2 18.95 -12.05 0.29
N GLN A 3 18.02 -12.54 -0.55
CA GLN A 3 17.93 -12.16 -1.96
C GLN A 3 17.18 -10.84 -2.15
N PHE A 4 16.19 -10.57 -1.26
CA PHE A 4 15.35 -9.38 -1.33
C PHE A 4 15.47 -8.54 -0.05
N ASP A 5 15.38 -7.23 -0.20
CA ASP A 5 15.31 -6.30 0.92
C ASP A 5 13.88 -6.18 1.45
N LEU A 6 12.89 -6.22 0.56
CA LEU A 6 11.47 -6.10 0.85
C LEU A 6 10.67 -7.13 0.05
N LEU A 7 9.73 -7.81 0.68
CA LEU A 7 8.64 -8.52 0.02
C LEU A 7 7.32 -7.82 0.33
N GLY A 8 6.64 -7.32 -0.67
CA GLY A 8 5.27 -6.85 -0.55
C GLY A 8 4.27 -7.97 -0.80
N ILE A 9 3.19 -8.04 -0.02
CA ILE A 9 2.05 -8.93 -0.26
C ILE A 9 0.79 -8.09 -0.22
N GLY A 10 0.08 -8.00 -1.35
CA GLY A 10 -1.05 -7.10 -1.48
C GLY A 10 -1.91 -7.34 -2.71
N ASN A 11 -2.88 -6.46 -2.91
CA ASN A 11 -3.78 -6.47 -4.06
C ASN A 11 -3.07 -6.03 -5.34
N SER A 12 -3.28 -6.80 -6.41
CA SER A 12 -2.76 -6.52 -7.76
C SER A 12 -3.83 -5.78 -8.56
N VAL A 13 -3.96 -4.48 -8.34
CA VAL A 13 -5.03 -3.64 -8.92
C VAL A 13 -4.49 -2.85 -10.10
N VAL A 14 -5.30 -2.70 -11.16
CA VAL A 14 -5.07 -1.71 -12.21
C VAL A 14 -6.03 -0.55 -12.04
N ASP A 15 -5.50 0.63 -11.82
CA ASP A 15 -6.27 1.87 -11.77
C ASP A 15 -6.62 2.30 -13.19
N VAL A 16 -7.89 2.60 -13.44
CA VAL A 16 -8.39 3.09 -14.71
C VAL A 16 -9.00 4.47 -14.48
N LEU A 17 -8.27 5.50 -14.90
CA LEU A 17 -8.64 6.89 -14.64
C LEU A 17 -9.48 7.46 -15.77
N TYR A 18 -10.55 8.15 -15.39
CA TYR A 18 -11.45 8.85 -16.30
C TYR A 18 -11.73 10.27 -15.79
N GLU A 19 -11.65 11.25 -16.68
CA GLU A 19 -12.22 12.56 -16.42
C GLU A 19 -13.73 12.51 -16.75
N VAL A 20 -14.57 12.89 -15.79
CA VAL A 20 -16.03 12.84 -15.90
C VAL A 20 -16.66 14.13 -15.37
N ASP A 21 -17.87 14.43 -15.78
CA ASP A 21 -18.67 15.52 -15.22
C ASP A 21 -19.50 15.06 -14.01
N GLU A 22 -20.13 16.02 -13.32
CA GLU A 22 -21.01 15.75 -12.17
C GLU A 22 -22.25 14.94 -12.57
N GLU A 23 -22.71 15.10 -13.81
CA GLU A 23 -23.86 14.38 -14.34
C GLU A 23 -23.55 12.88 -14.45
N PHE A 24 -22.35 12.51 -14.83
CA PHE A 24 -21.90 11.11 -14.85
C PHE A 24 -21.98 10.48 -13.46
N ILE A 25 -21.49 11.17 -12.43
CA ILE A 25 -21.53 10.69 -11.03
C ILE A 25 -22.98 10.44 -10.60
N THR A 26 -23.87 11.41 -10.87
CA THR A 26 -25.29 11.35 -10.51
C THR A 26 -26.03 10.25 -11.27
N ASN A 27 -25.82 10.17 -12.59
CA ASN A 27 -26.53 9.21 -13.46
C ASN A 27 -26.12 7.76 -13.15
N ASN A 28 -24.89 7.52 -12.72
CA ASN A 28 -24.42 6.20 -12.30
C ASN A 28 -24.62 5.93 -10.80
N LYS A 29 -25.29 6.83 -10.07
CA LYS A 29 -25.56 6.71 -8.62
C LYS A 29 -24.29 6.40 -7.82
N LEU A 30 -23.20 7.10 -8.11
CA LEU A 30 -21.92 6.95 -7.43
C LEU A 30 -21.87 7.84 -6.20
N GLU A 31 -21.25 7.35 -5.14
CA GLU A 31 -20.97 8.14 -3.96
C GLU A 31 -19.68 8.91 -4.18
N LYS A 32 -19.81 10.24 -4.35
CA LYS A 32 -18.70 11.11 -4.69
C LYS A 32 -17.66 11.14 -3.57
N ASP A 33 -16.36 11.14 -3.94
CA ASP A 33 -15.22 11.23 -3.04
C ASP A 33 -15.07 10.02 -2.08
N VAL A 34 -15.68 8.87 -2.45
CA VAL A 34 -15.65 7.63 -1.66
C VAL A 34 -15.12 6.48 -2.51
N MET A 35 -14.45 5.53 -1.86
CA MET A 35 -14.11 4.24 -2.45
C MET A 35 -15.23 3.23 -2.15
N THR A 36 -15.81 2.68 -3.21
CA THR A 36 -16.86 1.65 -3.14
C THR A 36 -16.40 0.37 -3.82
N ILE A 37 -16.63 -0.77 -3.18
CA ILE A 37 -16.41 -2.08 -3.81
C ILE A 37 -17.61 -2.36 -4.73
N ILE A 38 -17.33 -2.79 -5.97
CA ILE A 38 -18.32 -3.14 -6.98
C ILE A 38 -18.15 -4.59 -7.44
N ASP A 39 -19.24 -5.16 -7.96
CA ASP A 39 -19.26 -6.48 -8.58
C ASP A 39 -18.67 -6.49 -10.01
N GLU A 40 -18.54 -7.68 -10.57
CA GLU A 40 -17.99 -7.89 -11.91
C GLU A 40 -18.89 -7.27 -13.00
N GLU A 41 -20.22 -7.38 -12.87
CA GLU A 41 -21.16 -6.83 -13.84
C GLU A 41 -21.03 -5.32 -13.97
N LYS A 42 -20.97 -4.62 -12.83
CA LYS A 42 -20.77 -3.16 -12.81
C LYS A 42 -19.39 -2.77 -13.34
N ALA A 43 -18.35 -3.54 -13.00
CA ALA A 43 -17.02 -3.33 -13.51
C ALA A 43 -16.92 -3.50 -15.03
N GLU A 44 -17.52 -4.56 -15.59
CA GLU A 44 -17.58 -4.78 -17.04
C GLU A 44 -18.38 -3.68 -17.74
N ASN A 45 -19.49 -3.25 -17.14
CA ASN A 45 -20.31 -2.16 -17.67
C ASN A 45 -19.50 -0.85 -17.77
N PHE A 46 -18.74 -0.49 -16.74
CA PHE A 46 -17.86 0.68 -16.80
C PHE A 46 -16.78 0.49 -17.87
N TYR A 47 -16.08 -0.64 -17.87
CA TYR A 47 -14.99 -0.90 -18.80
C TYR A 47 -15.41 -0.90 -20.27
N SER A 48 -16.63 -1.40 -20.57
CA SER A 48 -17.18 -1.41 -21.93
C SER A 48 -17.64 -0.04 -22.41
N LYS A 49 -18.19 0.78 -21.53
CA LYS A 49 -18.72 2.11 -21.85
C LYS A 49 -17.65 3.20 -21.92
N LEU A 50 -16.61 3.09 -21.09
CA LEU A 50 -15.58 4.09 -20.90
C LEU A 50 -14.30 3.70 -21.64
N LYS A 51 -14.32 3.81 -22.98
CA LYS A 51 -13.29 3.26 -23.88
C LYS A 51 -11.91 3.95 -23.88
N GLN A 52 -11.69 5.02 -23.13
CA GLN A 52 -10.46 5.82 -23.21
C GLN A 52 -9.86 6.16 -21.83
N GLY A 53 -9.99 5.26 -20.86
CA GLY A 53 -9.33 5.44 -19.57
C GLY A 53 -7.81 5.27 -19.64
N ILE A 54 -7.10 5.99 -18.77
CA ILE A 54 -5.67 5.80 -18.59
C ILE A 54 -5.46 4.65 -17.60
N GLU A 55 -4.93 3.53 -18.09
CA GLU A 55 -4.60 2.37 -17.26
C GLU A 55 -3.23 2.53 -16.60
N VAL A 56 -3.18 2.46 -15.28
CA VAL A 56 -1.95 2.51 -14.48
C VAL A 56 -1.97 1.36 -13.48
N ALA A 57 -0.89 0.59 -13.41
CA ALA A 57 -0.81 -0.42 -12.37
C ALA A 57 -0.73 0.27 -10.99
N GLY A 58 -1.67 -0.06 -10.11
CA GLY A 58 -1.88 0.47 -8.76
C GLY A 58 -1.68 -0.62 -7.69
N GLY A 59 -2.45 -0.51 -6.60
CA GLY A 59 -2.34 -1.35 -5.39
C GLY A 59 -1.38 -0.77 -4.38
N SER A 60 -1.82 -0.62 -3.12
CA SER A 60 -1.08 0.10 -2.08
C SER A 60 0.33 -0.47 -1.87
N VAL A 61 0.44 -1.75 -1.48
CA VAL A 61 1.75 -2.37 -1.25
C VAL A 61 2.54 -2.56 -2.56
N ALA A 62 1.86 -2.73 -3.72
CA ALA A 62 2.54 -2.76 -5.01
C ALA A 62 3.20 -1.41 -5.32
N ASN A 63 2.53 -0.27 -5.06
CA ASN A 63 3.11 1.06 -5.18
C ASN A 63 4.32 1.25 -4.25
N SER A 64 4.20 0.77 -3.01
CA SER A 64 5.31 0.78 -2.04
C SER A 64 6.53 0.00 -2.57
N THR A 65 6.33 -1.17 -3.19
CA THR A 65 7.44 -1.95 -3.77
C THR A 65 8.09 -1.23 -4.94
N VAL A 66 7.31 -0.55 -5.79
CA VAL A 66 7.85 0.28 -6.88
C VAL A 66 8.64 1.48 -6.33
N GLY A 67 8.11 2.17 -5.33
CA GLY A 67 8.85 3.22 -4.63
C GLY A 67 10.16 2.72 -4.03
N PHE A 68 10.13 1.54 -3.41
CA PHE A 68 11.30 0.89 -2.84
C PHE A 68 12.36 0.53 -3.91
N ALA A 69 11.94 0.07 -5.09
CA ALA A 69 12.83 -0.15 -6.23
C ALA A 69 13.48 1.15 -6.72
N SER A 70 12.69 2.24 -6.81
CA SER A 70 13.19 3.58 -7.18
C SER A 70 14.24 4.13 -6.21
N LEU A 71 14.24 3.65 -4.95
CA LEU A 71 15.27 3.90 -3.94
C LEU A 71 16.51 3.00 -4.11
N SER A 72 16.62 2.24 -5.20
CA SER A 72 17.68 1.24 -5.43
C SER A 72 17.67 0.09 -4.43
N GLY A 73 16.51 -0.25 -3.87
CA GLY A 73 16.28 -1.45 -3.10
C GLY A 73 16.01 -2.67 -4.00
N LYS A 74 15.95 -3.84 -3.41
CA LYS A 74 15.63 -5.11 -4.10
C LYS A 74 14.28 -5.65 -3.62
N PRO A 75 13.15 -5.20 -4.19
CA PRO A 75 11.84 -5.66 -3.78
C PRO A 75 11.39 -6.89 -4.56
N ALA A 76 10.53 -7.68 -3.89
CA ALA A 76 9.65 -8.67 -4.49
C ALA A 76 8.19 -8.33 -4.17
N PHE A 77 7.25 -8.87 -4.94
CA PHE A 77 5.82 -8.72 -4.71
C PHE A 77 5.11 -10.06 -4.91
N ILE A 78 4.14 -10.36 -4.05
CA ILE A 78 3.18 -11.45 -4.18
C ILE A 78 1.79 -10.85 -4.19
N GLY A 79 1.01 -11.16 -5.23
CA GLY A 79 -0.38 -10.75 -5.39
C GLY A 79 -1.01 -11.55 -6.52
N LYS A 80 -2.34 -11.56 -6.63
CA LYS A 80 -3.03 -12.42 -7.60
C LYS A 80 -3.56 -11.61 -8.78
N ILE A 81 -3.30 -12.11 -9.98
CA ILE A 81 -3.82 -11.59 -11.24
C ILE A 81 -4.44 -12.72 -12.07
N LYS A 82 -5.24 -12.36 -13.06
CA LYS A 82 -5.66 -13.28 -14.13
C LYS A 82 -4.70 -13.18 -15.31
N ASN A 83 -4.62 -14.24 -16.13
CA ASN A 83 -3.91 -14.22 -17.41
C ASN A 83 -4.74 -13.47 -18.49
N ASP A 84 -5.09 -12.23 -18.20
CA ASP A 84 -5.76 -11.29 -19.10
C ASP A 84 -4.85 -10.10 -19.45
N ASN A 85 -5.38 -9.16 -20.22
CA ASN A 85 -4.59 -7.98 -20.65
C ASN A 85 -4.19 -7.09 -19.47
N LEU A 86 -5.07 -6.88 -18.49
CA LEU A 86 -4.77 -6.08 -17.31
C LEU A 86 -3.72 -6.75 -16.43
N GLY A 87 -3.80 -8.07 -16.21
CA GLY A 87 -2.81 -8.83 -15.47
C GLY A 87 -1.43 -8.82 -16.12
N LYS A 88 -1.37 -8.93 -17.46
CA LYS A 88 -0.12 -8.80 -18.23
C LYS A 88 0.45 -7.38 -18.12
N SER A 89 -0.39 -6.36 -18.20
CA SER A 89 0.00 -4.95 -18.03
C SER A 89 0.56 -4.70 -16.62
N PHE A 90 -0.13 -5.19 -15.59
CA PHE A 90 0.32 -5.11 -14.20
C PHE A 90 1.70 -5.78 -14.00
N SER A 91 1.83 -7.04 -14.43
CA SER A 91 3.09 -7.80 -14.34
C SER A 91 4.24 -7.10 -15.03
N LYS A 92 4.02 -6.62 -16.27
CA LYS A 92 5.01 -5.87 -17.04
C LYS A 92 5.41 -4.57 -16.34
N SER A 93 4.45 -3.87 -15.77
CA SER A 93 4.70 -2.62 -15.03
C SER A 93 5.60 -2.83 -13.81
N LEU A 94 5.34 -3.88 -13.00
CA LEU A 94 6.20 -4.22 -11.87
C LEU A 94 7.61 -4.62 -12.32
N SER A 95 7.71 -5.49 -13.33
CA SER A 95 9.00 -5.92 -13.89
C SER A 95 9.83 -4.75 -14.41
N ASN A 96 9.21 -3.81 -15.14
CA ASN A 96 9.87 -2.61 -15.65
C ASN A 96 10.37 -1.69 -14.52
N ALA A 97 9.68 -1.69 -13.39
CA ALA A 97 10.10 -0.95 -12.20
C ALA A 97 11.18 -1.68 -11.36
N GLY A 98 11.61 -2.87 -11.77
CA GLY A 98 12.62 -3.66 -11.06
C GLY A 98 12.07 -4.44 -9.86
N VAL A 99 10.77 -4.66 -9.79
CA VAL A 99 10.12 -5.50 -8.77
C VAL A 99 10.04 -6.94 -9.25
N PHE A 100 10.52 -7.87 -8.46
CA PHE A 100 10.39 -9.30 -8.75
C PHE A 100 8.95 -9.76 -8.47
N PHE A 101 8.25 -10.22 -9.52
CA PHE A 101 6.87 -10.69 -9.46
C PHE A 101 6.72 -11.98 -10.26
N LYS A 102 6.39 -13.08 -9.60
CA LYS A 102 6.25 -14.41 -10.21
C LYS A 102 5.06 -15.21 -9.69
N THR A 103 4.09 -14.57 -9.00
CA THR A 103 2.87 -15.28 -8.61
C THR A 103 2.15 -15.78 -9.86
N GLU A 104 1.84 -17.09 -9.87
CA GLU A 104 1.15 -17.70 -11.01
C GLU A 104 -0.24 -17.08 -11.22
N PRO A 105 -0.54 -16.55 -12.41
CA PRO A 105 -1.85 -15.99 -12.72
C PRO A 105 -2.90 -17.10 -12.79
N ILE A 106 -4.15 -16.78 -12.43
CA ILE A 106 -5.27 -17.68 -12.70
C ILE A 106 -5.61 -17.69 -14.19
N ILE A 107 -6.05 -18.83 -14.69
CA ILE A 107 -6.50 -18.98 -16.08
C ILE A 107 -8.02 -18.75 -16.17
N ASP A 108 -8.77 -19.43 -15.30
CA ASP A 108 -10.23 -19.36 -15.23
C ASP A 108 -10.66 -18.62 -13.96
N GLY A 109 -11.81 -17.96 -14.01
CA GLY A 109 -12.36 -17.22 -12.87
C GLY A 109 -12.40 -15.71 -13.07
N PRO A 110 -12.51 -14.92 -11.99
CA PRO A 110 -12.69 -13.48 -12.05
C PRO A 110 -11.53 -12.76 -12.74
N GLY A 111 -11.83 -11.65 -13.44
CA GLY A 111 -10.84 -10.80 -14.10
C GLY A 111 -9.81 -10.20 -13.13
N THR A 112 -8.69 -9.69 -13.65
CA THR A 112 -7.74 -8.93 -12.85
C THR A 112 -8.44 -7.74 -12.20
N ALA A 113 -8.10 -7.46 -10.93
CA ALA A 113 -8.68 -6.38 -10.16
C ALA A 113 -8.45 -5.02 -10.85
N ARG A 114 -9.45 -4.15 -10.77
CA ARG A 114 -9.41 -2.81 -11.35
C ARG A 114 -10.16 -1.81 -10.49
N SER A 115 -9.62 -0.62 -10.37
CA SER A 115 -10.26 0.51 -9.71
C SER A 115 -10.58 1.59 -10.74
N PHE A 116 -11.85 1.88 -10.93
CA PHE A 116 -12.33 2.97 -11.77
C PHE A 116 -12.25 4.26 -10.96
N ILE A 117 -11.37 5.15 -11.36
CA ILE A 117 -11.15 6.44 -10.70
C ILE A 117 -11.76 7.52 -11.57
N PHE A 118 -12.91 8.01 -11.14
CA PHE A 118 -13.63 9.12 -11.79
C PHE A 118 -13.20 10.44 -11.18
N VAL A 119 -12.60 11.29 -11.99
CA VAL A 119 -12.11 12.62 -11.59
C VAL A 119 -13.06 13.67 -12.12
N THR A 120 -13.71 14.40 -11.22
CA THR A 120 -14.62 15.51 -11.56
C THR A 120 -13.87 16.84 -11.69
N PRO A 121 -14.44 17.90 -12.32
CA PRO A 121 -13.76 19.19 -12.56
C PRO A 121 -13.27 19.89 -11.29
N ASP A 122 -13.86 19.61 -10.13
CA ASP A 122 -13.43 20.09 -8.82
C ASP A 122 -12.26 19.28 -8.23
N ALA A 123 -11.67 18.37 -9.04
CA ALA A 123 -10.58 17.47 -8.69
C ALA A 123 -10.91 16.42 -7.61
N GLN A 124 -12.20 16.20 -7.33
CA GLN A 124 -12.62 15.10 -6.45
C GLN A 124 -12.51 13.75 -7.18
N ARG A 125 -12.26 12.69 -6.40
CA ARG A 125 -12.04 11.35 -6.92
C ARG A 125 -13.04 10.37 -6.34
N THR A 126 -13.83 9.80 -7.21
CA THR A 126 -14.77 8.73 -6.87
C THR A 126 -14.21 7.41 -7.34
N MET A 127 -13.94 6.49 -6.43
CA MET A 127 -13.31 5.21 -6.75
C MET A 127 -14.32 4.07 -6.66
N ASN A 128 -14.33 3.22 -7.68
CA ASN A 128 -15.17 2.02 -7.73
C ASN A 128 -14.29 0.83 -8.04
N THR A 129 -14.05 -0.02 -7.04
CA THR A 129 -13.03 -1.07 -7.11
C THR A 129 -13.66 -2.45 -7.20
N TYR A 130 -13.32 -3.17 -8.26
CA TYR A 130 -13.57 -4.58 -8.44
C TYR A 130 -12.35 -5.37 -7.99
N ILE A 131 -12.51 -6.20 -6.98
CA ILE A 131 -11.40 -6.96 -6.35
C ILE A 131 -10.94 -8.12 -7.25
N GLY A 132 -11.83 -8.73 -8.01
CA GLY A 132 -11.53 -9.74 -9.02
C GLY A 132 -10.60 -10.84 -8.54
N ALA A 133 -9.56 -11.12 -9.33
CA ALA A 133 -8.58 -12.18 -9.05
C ALA A 133 -7.86 -12.03 -7.70
N CYS A 134 -7.80 -10.83 -7.11
CA CYS A 134 -7.19 -10.63 -5.79
C CYS A 134 -7.90 -11.43 -4.69
N SER A 135 -9.23 -11.66 -4.81
CA SER A 135 -10.00 -12.48 -3.87
C SER A 135 -9.55 -13.94 -3.80
N LEU A 136 -8.83 -14.40 -4.83
CA LEU A 136 -8.31 -15.77 -4.93
C LEU A 136 -6.85 -15.92 -4.46
N LEU A 137 -6.27 -14.87 -3.87
CA LEU A 137 -4.97 -15.00 -3.21
C LEU A 137 -5.09 -16.02 -2.08
N SER A 138 -4.21 -17.03 -2.08
CA SER A 138 -4.35 -18.19 -1.21
C SER A 138 -3.01 -18.59 -0.57
N PRO A 139 -3.01 -19.38 0.51
CA PRO A 139 -1.79 -19.90 1.11
C PRO A 139 -0.85 -20.67 0.16
N LYS A 140 -1.36 -21.13 -0.99
CA LYS A 140 -0.55 -21.79 -2.03
C LYS A 140 0.33 -20.80 -2.80
N ASP A 141 -0.06 -19.54 -2.86
CA ASP A 141 0.68 -18.48 -3.54
C ASP A 141 1.87 -17.96 -2.70
N MET A 142 1.93 -18.33 -1.43
CA MET A 142 2.99 -17.92 -0.51
C MET A 142 4.27 -18.75 -0.74
N ASP A 143 5.15 -18.21 -1.60
CA ASP A 143 6.47 -18.82 -1.85
C ASP A 143 7.37 -18.66 -0.62
N GLU A 144 7.55 -19.77 0.10
CA GLU A 144 8.36 -19.79 1.31
C GLU A 144 9.82 -19.38 1.08
N LYS A 145 10.38 -19.65 -0.12
CA LYS A 145 11.76 -19.28 -0.40
C LYS A 145 11.90 -17.77 -0.53
N ILE A 146 10.95 -17.11 -1.19
CA ILE A 146 10.93 -15.64 -1.31
C ILE A 146 10.76 -15.03 0.08
N ILE A 147 9.78 -15.51 0.86
CA ILE A 147 9.50 -14.99 2.20
C ILE A 147 10.73 -15.12 3.12
N LYS A 148 11.30 -16.33 3.20
CA LYS A 148 12.48 -16.60 4.05
C LYS A 148 13.72 -15.79 3.64
N ASN A 149 13.85 -15.43 2.36
CA ASN A 149 14.98 -14.69 1.82
C ASN A 149 14.74 -13.18 1.69
N SER A 150 13.68 -12.64 2.31
CA SER A 150 13.36 -11.21 2.36
C SER A 150 13.66 -10.65 3.75
N LYS A 151 14.31 -9.47 3.85
CA LYS A 151 14.60 -8.85 5.16
C LYS A 151 13.32 -8.42 5.89
N ILE A 152 12.36 -7.87 5.14
CA ILE A 152 11.06 -7.42 5.64
C ILE A 152 9.98 -7.97 4.72
N THR A 153 8.92 -8.55 5.31
CA THR A 153 7.66 -8.89 4.62
C THR A 153 6.62 -7.82 4.97
N PHE A 154 6.10 -7.12 3.97
CA PHE A 154 5.15 -6.01 4.12
C PHE A 154 3.77 -6.41 3.63
N LEU A 155 2.80 -6.39 4.53
CA LEU A 155 1.44 -6.87 4.34
C LEU A 155 0.47 -5.71 4.13
N GLU A 156 -0.52 -5.90 3.24
CA GLU A 156 -1.56 -4.93 2.94
C GLU A 156 -2.85 -5.24 3.70
N GLY A 157 -3.38 -4.26 4.44
CA GLY A 157 -4.62 -4.42 5.21
C GLY A 157 -5.85 -4.68 4.35
N TYR A 158 -5.96 -4.08 3.16
CA TYR A 158 -7.08 -4.34 2.23
C TYR A 158 -7.25 -5.81 1.83
N VAL A 159 -6.19 -6.61 1.88
CA VAL A 159 -6.24 -8.05 1.61
C VAL A 159 -7.06 -8.80 2.66
N TRP A 160 -7.31 -8.18 3.82
CA TRP A 160 -8.02 -8.78 4.94
C TRP A 160 -9.52 -9.00 4.72
N GLU A 161 -10.07 -8.55 3.58
CA GLU A 161 -11.49 -8.69 3.26
C GLU A 161 -11.90 -10.13 2.92
N GLU A 162 -10.98 -10.98 2.45
CA GLU A 162 -11.24 -12.35 1.99
C GLU A 162 -10.56 -13.39 2.88
N ASP A 163 -11.27 -14.42 3.31
CA ASP A 163 -10.77 -15.39 4.30
C ASP A 163 -9.51 -16.13 3.85
N LEU A 164 -9.45 -16.62 2.59
CA LEU A 164 -8.24 -17.27 2.06
C LEU A 164 -7.06 -16.32 2.01
N ALA A 165 -7.31 -15.06 1.70
CA ALA A 165 -6.28 -14.04 1.66
C ALA A 165 -5.78 -13.68 3.06
N LYS A 166 -6.67 -13.64 4.09
CA LYS A 166 -6.27 -13.53 5.51
C LYS A 166 -5.33 -14.67 5.91
N GLU A 167 -5.71 -15.91 5.61
CA GLU A 167 -4.88 -17.09 5.89
C GLU A 167 -3.50 -16.97 5.22
N SER A 168 -3.44 -16.41 4.01
CA SER A 168 -2.21 -16.17 3.27
C SER A 168 -1.29 -15.19 4.00
N LEU A 169 -1.84 -14.06 4.48
CA LEU A 169 -1.07 -13.06 5.21
C LEU A 169 -0.55 -13.62 6.54
N VAL A 170 -1.38 -14.35 7.29
CA VAL A 170 -0.97 -14.99 8.54
C VAL A 170 0.15 -15.99 8.27
N LYS A 171 -0.01 -16.87 7.28
CA LYS A 171 1.03 -17.84 6.87
C LYS A 171 2.34 -17.15 6.49
N ALA A 172 2.27 -16.08 5.68
CA ALA A 172 3.47 -15.35 5.27
C ALA A 172 4.19 -14.70 6.46
N ALA A 173 3.43 -14.09 7.38
CA ALA A 173 3.96 -13.50 8.59
C ALA A 173 4.66 -14.55 9.49
N GLU A 174 4.03 -15.71 9.68
CA GLU A 174 4.63 -16.80 10.46
C GLU A 174 5.92 -17.33 9.83
N ILE A 175 5.95 -17.51 8.49
CA ILE A 175 7.14 -17.96 7.78
C ILE A 175 8.28 -16.95 7.95
N ALA A 176 7.98 -15.64 7.76
CA ALA A 176 8.96 -14.58 7.92
C ALA A 176 9.54 -14.55 9.34
N ARG A 177 8.69 -14.59 10.36
CA ARG A 177 9.13 -14.58 11.77
C ARG A 177 9.93 -15.81 12.15
N LYS A 178 9.52 -17.01 11.70
CA LYS A 178 10.30 -18.26 11.90
C LYS A 178 11.68 -18.20 11.25
N ALA A 179 11.83 -17.42 10.19
CA ALA A 179 13.12 -17.16 9.53
C ALA A 179 13.94 -16.04 10.21
N GLY A 180 13.43 -15.38 11.26
CA GLY A 180 14.08 -14.27 11.94
C GLY A 180 13.98 -12.94 11.18
N ASN A 181 13.09 -12.84 10.20
CA ASN A 181 12.85 -11.63 9.40
C ASN A 181 11.74 -10.79 10.03
N LYS A 182 11.72 -9.49 9.69
CA LYS A 182 10.70 -8.55 10.18
C LYS A 182 9.42 -8.63 9.36
N VAL A 183 8.29 -8.35 10.02
CA VAL A 183 6.99 -8.22 9.37
C VAL A 183 6.45 -6.83 9.59
N ALA A 184 6.06 -6.17 8.50
CA ALA A 184 5.39 -4.88 8.50
C ALA A 184 3.94 -5.02 8.01
N LEU A 185 3.06 -4.17 8.50
CA LEU A 185 1.64 -4.10 8.09
C LEU A 185 1.25 -2.65 7.85
N THR A 186 0.49 -2.38 6.79
CA THR A 186 -0.30 -1.15 6.67
C THR A 186 -1.77 -1.45 6.94
N LEU A 187 -2.45 -0.61 7.73
CA LEU A 187 -3.86 -0.78 8.04
C LEU A 187 -4.78 -0.43 6.86
N SER A 188 -4.28 0.35 5.92
CA SER A 188 -4.88 0.70 4.63
C SER A 188 -6.06 1.67 4.67
N ASP A 189 -7.09 1.44 5.53
CA ASP A 189 -8.29 2.26 5.57
C ASP A 189 -9.04 2.14 6.91
N PRO A 190 -9.59 3.23 7.47
CA PRO A 190 -10.34 3.19 8.73
C PRO A 190 -11.58 2.27 8.68
N PHE A 191 -12.24 2.14 7.52
CA PHE A 191 -13.39 1.26 7.36
C PHE A 191 -12.98 -0.22 7.47
N CYS A 192 -11.89 -0.60 6.82
CA CYS A 192 -11.31 -1.93 6.94
C CYS A 192 -10.92 -2.24 8.40
N VAL A 193 -10.28 -1.28 9.08
CA VAL A 193 -9.93 -1.39 10.50
C VAL A 193 -11.16 -1.58 11.37
N LYS A 194 -12.22 -0.80 11.16
CA LYS A 194 -13.48 -0.90 11.90
C LYS A 194 -14.11 -2.29 11.77
N LYS A 195 -14.13 -2.82 10.55
CA LYS A 195 -14.73 -4.12 10.24
C LYS A 195 -13.96 -5.28 10.88
N HIS A 196 -12.63 -5.23 10.86
CA HIS A 196 -11.74 -6.33 11.25
C HIS A 196 -10.87 -6.04 12.49
N ARG A 197 -11.27 -5.10 13.34
CA ARG A 197 -10.48 -4.56 14.45
C ARG A 197 -9.85 -5.62 15.36
N LEU A 198 -10.64 -6.58 15.81
CA LEU A 198 -10.15 -7.60 16.73
C LEU A 198 -9.13 -8.52 16.07
N GLU A 199 -9.35 -8.87 14.82
CA GLU A 199 -8.44 -9.69 14.03
C GLU A 199 -7.12 -8.95 13.78
N PHE A 200 -7.17 -7.65 13.44
CA PHE A 200 -5.97 -6.82 13.30
C PHE A 200 -5.20 -6.70 14.61
N LYS A 201 -5.86 -6.47 15.74
CA LYS A 201 -5.18 -6.44 17.05
C LYS A 201 -4.48 -7.77 17.36
N GLU A 202 -5.11 -8.88 17.02
CA GLU A 202 -4.51 -10.21 17.21
C GLU A 202 -3.31 -10.43 16.27
N LEU A 203 -3.43 -10.10 14.99
CA LEU A 203 -2.34 -10.19 14.02
C LEU A 203 -1.16 -9.30 14.44
N ILE A 204 -1.44 -8.04 14.80
CA ILE A 204 -0.44 -7.07 15.25
C ILE A 204 0.35 -7.63 16.43
N LYS A 205 -0.34 -8.06 17.47
CA LYS A 205 0.30 -8.58 18.69
C LYS A 205 1.14 -9.84 18.46
N LYS A 206 0.70 -10.72 17.55
CA LYS A 206 1.35 -12.02 17.33
C LYS A 206 2.46 -11.99 16.29
N ASN A 207 2.28 -11.18 15.22
CA ASN A 207 3.04 -11.38 14.00
C ASN A 207 3.72 -10.12 13.46
N ILE A 208 3.36 -8.91 13.91
CA ILE A 208 3.83 -7.67 13.32
C ILE A 208 4.94 -7.03 14.18
N ASP A 209 5.98 -6.53 13.52
CA ASP A 209 7.06 -5.77 14.14
C ASP A 209 6.93 -4.28 13.85
N ILE A 210 6.36 -3.91 12.67
CA ILE A 210 6.27 -2.53 12.18
C ILE A 210 4.86 -2.28 11.67
N LEU A 211 4.18 -1.25 12.19
CA LEU A 211 2.85 -0.84 11.75
C LEU A 211 2.88 0.53 11.08
N PHE A 212 2.23 0.63 9.94
CA PHE A 212 1.88 1.89 9.29
C PHE A 212 0.38 2.14 9.45
N ALA A 213 0.04 3.35 9.88
CA ALA A 213 -1.32 3.82 9.99
C ALA A 213 -1.38 5.32 9.72
N ASN A 214 -2.53 5.84 9.27
CA ASN A 214 -2.82 7.24 9.45
C ASN A 214 -3.48 7.48 10.83
N GLU A 215 -3.68 8.75 11.20
CA GLU A 215 -4.27 9.09 12.51
C GLU A 215 -5.69 8.55 12.70
N PHE A 216 -6.48 8.43 11.62
CA PHE A 216 -7.84 7.90 11.67
C PHE A 216 -7.85 6.39 11.86
N GLU A 217 -6.98 5.68 11.15
CA GLU A 217 -6.81 4.22 11.30
C GLU A 217 -6.32 3.84 12.70
N ALA A 218 -5.35 4.59 13.24
CA ALA A 218 -4.83 4.35 14.59
C ALA A 218 -5.91 4.55 15.67
N LYS A 219 -6.69 5.64 15.56
CA LYS A 219 -7.80 5.92 16.46
C LYS A 219 -8.91 4.87 16.34
N GLU A 220 -9.25 4.45 15.13
CA GLU A 220 -10.25 3.42 14.89
C GLU A 220 -9.81 2.05 15.45
N LEU A 221 -8.53 1.69 15.29
CA LEU A 221 -7.99 0.47 15.86
C LEU A 221 -8.10 0.42 17.37
N CYS A 222 -7.81 1.52 18.06
CA CYS A 222 -7.80 1.63 19.52
C CYS A 222 -9.14 2.07 20.11
N GLN A 223 -10.11 2.46 19.29
CA GLN A 223 -11.42 3.01 19.74
C GLN A 223 -11.30 4.24 20.65
N THR A 224 -10.36 5.12 20.35
CA THR A 224 -10.16 6.38 21.06
C THR A 224 -10.07 7.55 20.08
N GLN A 225 -10.35 8.76 20.55
CA GLN A 225 -10.16 9.99 19.79
C GLN A 225 -8.79 10.63 20.04
N ASP A 226 -8.05 10.13 21.01
CA ASP A 226 -6.72 10.62 21.35
C ASP A 226 -5.64 9.83 20.60
N LEU A 227 -4.86 10.54 19.79
CA LEU A 227 -3.78 9.94 19.00
C LEU A 227 -2.63 9.42 19.85
N GLU A 228 -2.28 10.13 20.94
CA GLU A 228 -1.20 9.71 21.84
C GLU A 228 -1.59 8.45 22.61
N GLU A 229 -2.84 8.34 23.00
CA GLU A 229 -3.38 7.13 23.62
C GLU A 229 -3.34 5.96 22.63
N SER A 230 -3.80 6.16 21.38
CA SER A 230 -3.71 5.14 20.32
C SER A 230 -2.27 4.69 20.10
N ALA A 231 -1.36 5.64 19.95
CA ALA A 231 0.04 5.35 19.69
C ALA A 231 0.70 4.59 20.83
N LYS A 232 0.38 4.95 22.06
CA LYS A 232 0.86 4.27 23.28
C LYS A 232 0.33 2.84 23.36
N GLU A 233 -0.97 2.63 23.10
CA GLU A 233 -1.56 1.29 23.08
C GLU A 233 -0.85 0.41 22.05
N ILE A 234 -0.69 0.90 20.82
CA ILE A 234 -0.06 0.15 19.72
C ILE A 234 1.42 -0.12 20.02
N SER A 235 2.17 0.87 20.49
CA SER A 235 3.61 0.73 20.79
C SER A 235 3.91 -0.22 21.96
N ASN A 236 2.93 -0.54 22.78
CA ASN A 236 3.05 -1.60 23.78
C ASN A 236 2.94 -3.02 23.18
N MET A 237 2.44 -3.15 21.95
CA MET A 237 2.24 -4.44 21.29
C MET A 237 3.37 -4.77 20.31
N ILE A 238 4.04 -3.75 19.74
CA ILE A 238 4.98 -3.91 18.62
C ILE A 238 6.23 -3.03 18.77
N GLU A 239 7.23 -3.31 17.94
CA GLU A 239 8.53 -2.62 18.01
C GLU A 239 8.48 -1.18 17.48
N ILE A 240 7.78 -0.96 16.34
CA ILE A 240 7.72 0.33 15.67
C ILE A 240 6.29 0.60 15.18
N VAL A 241 5.76 1.78 15.48
CA VAL A 241 4.55 2.30 14.85
C VAL A 241 4.82 3.65 14.21
N ALA A 242 4.49 3.79 12.92
CA ALA A 242 4.61 5.02 12.15
C ALA A 242 3.20 5.55 11.82
N ILE A 243 2.83 6.69 12.40
CA ILE A 243 1.51 7.30 12.21
C ILE A 243 1.65 8.56 11.36
N THR A 244 1.08 8.54 10.16
CA THR A 244 1.02 9.70 9.26
C THR A 244 -0.13 10.64 9.63
N ARG A 245 0.10 11.96 9.46
CA ARG A 245 -0.82 13.02 9.89
C ARG A 245 -0.98 14.12 8.83
N SER A 246 -1.03 13.70 7.58
CA SER A 246 -1.17 14.60 6.42
C SER A 246 -0.12 15.72 6.42
N GLU A 247 -0.54 16.98 6.35
CA GLU A 247 0.32 18.16 6.36
C GLU A 247 1.14 18.35 7.66
N LYS A 248 0.72 17.70 8.75
CA LYS A 248 1.46 17.68 10.03
C LYS A 248 2.64 16.69 10.01
N GLY A 249 2.83 15.98 8.88
CA GLY A 249 3.91 15.00 8.74
C GLY A 249 3.60 13.65 9.36
N ALA A 250 4.50 13.10 10.17
CA ALA A 250 4.31 11.82 10.81
C ALA A 250 4.91 11.80 12.22
N LYS A 251 4.43 10.89 13.05
CA LYS A 251 5.03 10.59 14.35
C LYS A 251 5.34 9.11 14.42
N ILE A 252 6.57 8.77 14.77
CA ILE A 252 7.07 7.41 14.79
C ILE A 252 7.47 7.07 16.21
N TYR A 253 6.92 5.97 16.70
CA TYR A 253 7.16 5.51 18.07
C TYR A 253 7.88 4.17 18.04
N ASN A 254 8.83 4.01 18.97
CA ASN A 254 9.40 2.72 19.32
C ASN A 254 9.54 2.65 20.86
N ALA A 255 10.07 1.55 21.37
CA ALA A 255 10.21 1.35 22.83
C ALA A 255 11.10 2.41 23.53
N LYS A 256 11.91 3.21 22.79
CA LYS A 256 12.89 4.14 23.34
C LYS A 256 12.49 5.60 23.19
N GLU A 257 11.84 5.93 22.08
CA GLU A 257 11.62 7.32 21.68
C GLU A 257 10.36 7.48 20.82
N ALA A 258 9.82 8.69 20.81
CA ALA A 258 8.85 9.15 19.85
C ALA A 258 9.51 10.27 19.01
N VAL A 259 9.54 10.09 17.69
CA VAL A 259 10.20 11.00 16.75
C VAL A 259 9.17 11.65 15.86
N GLU A 260 9.17 12.99 15.83
CA GLU A 260 8.35 13.74 14.89
C GLU A 260 9.08 13.96 13.58
N ILE A 261 8.36 13.69 12.48
CA ILE A 261 8.85 13.89 11.11
C ILE A 261 7.99 14.97 10.47
N LYS A 262 8.61 16.04 10.02
CA LYS A 262 7.93 17.11 9.29
C LYS A 262 7.52 16.65 7.90
N ALA A 263 6.35 17.08 7.43
CA ALA A 263 5.96 16.85 6.04
C ALA A 263 6.92 17.59 5.09
N LYS A 264 7.41 16.88 4.07
CA LYS A 264 8.17 17.49 2.98
C LYS A 264 7.23 17.76 1.82
N VAL A 265 7.25 18.98 1.33
CA VAL A 265 6.44 19.40 0.16
C VAL A 265 7.38 20.10 -0.81
N PHE A 266 7.55 19.54 -2.02
CA PHE A 266 8.45 20.12 -3.04
C PHE A 266 7.75 21.16 -3.90
N ASN A 267 6.44 20.96 -4.17
CA ASN A 267 5.62 21.81 -5.03
C ASN A 267 4.19 21.87 -4.48
N LYS A 268 3.31 22.62 -5.13
CA LYS A 268 1.89 22.57 -4.83
C LYS A 268 1.40 21.11 -4.87
N VAL A 269 0.71 20.69 -3.83
CA VAL A 269 0.08 19.36 -3.77
C VAL A 269 -0.92 19.22 -4.92
N LYS A 270 -0.78 18.17 -5.71
CA LYS A 270 -1.65 17.85 -6.85
C LYS A 270 -2.53 16.65 -6.58
N ASP A 271 -1.99 15.66 -5.88
CA ASP A 271 -2.64 14.39 -5.68
C ASP A 271 -2.04 13.69 -4.45
N THR A 272 -2.84 13.31 -3.49
CA THR A 272 -2.36 12.64 -2.27
C THR A 272 -2.36 11.11 -2.39
N THR A 273 -2.80 10.57 -3.54
CA THR A 273 -2.81 9.12 -3.78
C THR A 273 -1.38 8.57 -3.70
N GLY A 274 -1.21 7.51 -2.93
CA GLY A 274 0.09 6.88 -2.74
C GLY A 274 1.02 7.56 -1.73
N ALA A 275 0.61 8.65 -1.07
CA ALA A 275 1.42 9.31 -0.05
C ALA A 275 1.83 8.36 1.09
N GLY A 276 0.87 7.57 1.60
CA GLY A 276 1.11 6.53 2.60
C GLY A 276 1.98 5.40 2.08
N ASP A 277 1.76 5.00 0.82
CA ASP A 277 2.51 3.92 0.16
C ASP A 277 4.00 4.28 0.03
N LEU A 278 4.27 5.51 -0.42
CA LEU A 278 5.64 6.00 -0.60
C LEU A 278 6.29 6.37 0.73
N PHE A 279 5.52 6.82 1.72
CA PHE A 279 6.02 6.97 3.09
C PHE A 279 6.51 5.63 3.63
N ALA A 280 5.70 4.57 3.51
CA ALA A 280 6.10 3.22 3.92
C ALA A 280 7.33 2.72 3.15
N ALA A 281 7.38 2.92 1.83
CA ALA A 281 8.53 2.56 1.00
C ALA A 281 9.83 3.21 1.49
N GLY A 282 9.81 4.52 1.71
CA GLY A 282 10.97 5.28 2.20
C GLY A 282 11.41 4.86 3.60
N PHE A 283 10.46 4.67 4.50
CA PHE A 283 10.74 4.24 5.87
C PHE A 283 11.35 2.83 5.91
N LEU A 284 10.72 1.87 5.24
CA LEU A 284 11.21 0.49 5.16
C LEU A 284 12.59 0.43 4.49
N TYR A 285 12.83 1.23 3.44
CA TYR A 285 14.16 1.34 2.84
C TYR A 285 15.20 1.77 3.86
N GLY A 286 14.92 2.82 4.63
CA GLY A 286 15.82 3.28 5.69
C GLY A 286 16.15 2.20 6.72
N LEU A 287 15.13 1.44 7.16
CA LEU A 287 15.33 0.32 8.09
C LEU A 287 16.19 -0.79 7.49
N THR A 288 16.00 -1.16 6.20
CA THR A 288 16.84 -2.19 5.54
C THR A 288 18.30 -1.76 5.40
N LYS A 289 18.57 -0.45 5.39
CA LYS A 289 19.93 0.13 5.42
C LYS A 289 20.46 0.36 6.85
N LYS A 290 19.69 -0.02 7.87
CA LYS A 290 20.04 0.16 9.29
C LYS A 290 20.21 1.63 9.69
N PHE A 291 19.50 2.53 9.04
CA PHE A 291 19.48 3.94 9.45
C PHE A 291 18.65 4.12 10.73
N SER A 292 18.90 5.23 11.44
CA SER A 292 18.08 5.59 12.61
C SER A 292 16.62 5.82 12.22
N ILE A 293 15.71 5.73 13.18
CA ILE A 293 14.28 6.03 13.01
C ILE A 293 14.08 7.42 12.40
N LEU A 294 14.80 8.43 12.93
CA LEU A 294 14.74 9.80 12.41
C LEU A 294 15.17 9.88 10.94
N LYS A 295 16.29 9.26 10.56
CA LYS A 295 16.76 9.27 9.17
C LYS A 295 15.81 8.50 8.26
N SER A 296 15.30 7.35 8.69
CA SER A 296 14.31 6.57 7.95
C SER A 296 13.01 7.35 7.75
N GLY A 297 12.55 8.06 8.79
CA GLY A 297 11.37 8.93 8.72
C GLY A 297 11.56 10.12 7.78
N ASN A 298 12.73 10.75 7.76
CA ASN A 298 13.03 11.83 6.82
C ASN A 298 13.02 11.33 5.36
N ILE A 299 13.58 10.15 5.09
CA ILE A 299 13.49 9.50 3.78
C ILE A 299 12.04 9.27 3.42
N ALA A 300 11.22 8.75 4.34
CA ALA A 300 9.79 8.52 4.14
C ALA A 300 9.04 9.82 3.80
N SER A 301 9.35 10.91 4.48
CA SER A 301 8.74 12.22 4.19
C SER A 301 9.14 12.75 2.81
N ILE A 302 10.40 12.57 2.39
CA ILE A 302 10.89 12.97 1.06
C ILE A 302 10.14 12.17 -0.02
N THR A 303 10.02 10.86 0.11
CA THR A 303 9.33 10.01 -0.87
C THR A 303 7.84 10.31 -0.94
N ALA A 304 7.18 10.56 0.20
CA ALA A 304 5.80 11.03 0.24
C ALA A 304 5.63 12.43 -0.39
N GLY A 305 6.60 13.32 -0.19
CA GLY A 305 6.60 14.67 -0.77
C GLY A 305 6.75 14.67 -2.29
N GLU A 306 7.52 13.73 -2.85
CA GLU A 306 7.64 13.55 -4.30
C GLU A 306 6.30 13.13 -4.90
N ILE A 307 5.67 12.08 -4.34
CA ILE A 307 4.45 11.51 -4.92
C ILE A 307 3.29 12.50 -4.94
N ILE A 308 3.13 13.33 -3.91
CA ILE A 308 2.03 14.30 -3.84
C ILE A 308 2.24 15.51 -4.77
N SER A 309 3.39 15.64 -5.41
CA SER A 309 3.72 16.74 -6.34
C SER A 309 3.16 16.54 -7.76
N HIS A 310 2.62 15.36 -8.06
CA HIS A 310 2.08 14.99 -9.37
C HIS A 310 0.90 14.02 -9.26
N PHE A 311 0.22 13.74 -10.36
CA PHE A 311 -0.86 12.75 -10.41
C PHE A 311 -0.33 11.32 -10.47
N GLY A 312 -0.99 10.41 -9.74
CA GLY A 312 -0.73 8.97 -9.71
C GLY A 312 0.16 8.54 -8.54
N ALA A 313 0.08 7.26 -8.19
CA ALA A 313 0.67 6.68 -6.98
C ALA A 313 2.08 6.09 -7.17
N ARG A 314 2.75 6.37 -8.29
CA ARG A 314 4.11 5.88 -8.58
C ARG A 314 5.07 7.02 -8.85
N PRO A 315 6.33 6.94 -8.35
CA PRO A 315 7.28 8.03 -8.47
C PRO A 315 7.61 8.33 -9.94
N LYS A 316 7.70 9.62 -10.27
CA LYS A 316 8.14 10.13 -11.58
C LYS A 316 9.62 10.50 -11.60
N THR A 317 10.22 10.70 -10.42
CA THR A 317 11.64 10.96 -10.24
C THR A 317 12.38 9.73 -9.73
N ASN A 318 13.68 9.65 -9.98
CA ASN A 318 14.54 8.66 -9.33
C ASN A 318 14.67 9.02 -7.85
N LEU A 319 14.02 8.25 -6.97
CA LEU A 319 13.98 8.53 -5.54
C LEU A 319 15.36 8.40 -4.88
N ALA A 320 16.23 7.51 -5.36
CA ALA A 320 17.60 7.38 -4.82
C ALA A 320 18.40 8.67 -5.03
N TYR A 321 18.27 9.28 -6.22
CA TYR A 321 18.89 10.57 -6.50
C TYR A 321 18.27 11.69 -5.65
N LEU A 322 16.96 11.71 -5.53
CA LEU A 322 16.25 12.73 -4.75
C LEU A 322 16.67 12.71 -3.28
N ILE A 323 16.69 11.54 -2.63
CA ILE A 323 17.10 11.45 -1.22
C ILE A 323 18.57 11.80 -1.03
N GLN A 324 19.45 11.47 -1.98
CA GLN A 324 20.85 11.88 -1.90
C GLN A 324 20.99 13.40 -1.88
N LYS A 325 20.27 14.10 -2.75
CA LYS A 325 20.25 15.56 -2.81
C LYS A 325 19.71 16.16 -1.51
N GLU A 326 18.53 15.73 -1.06
CA GLU A 326 17.81 16.30 0.08
C GLU A 326 18.45 16.02 1.45
N LEU A 327 19.23 14.95 1.58
CA LEU A 327 19.93 14.63 2.83
C LEU A 327 21.36 15.17 2.90
N THR A 328 21.87 15.77 1.82
CA THR A 328 23.21 16.40 1.78
C THR A 328 23.12 17.92 1.94
N GLU A 329 21.96 18.51 1.69
CA GLU A 329 21.63 19.91 1.99
C GLU A 329 21.18 20.07 3.46
#